data_28d69032fb789328480f5be1125d533a
#
_entry.id   28d69032fb789328480f5be1125d533a
#
_cell.length_a   1.000
_cell.length_b   1.000
_cell.length_c   1.000
_cell.angle_alpha   90.00
_cell.angle_beta   90.00
_cell.angle_gamma   90.00
#
_symmetry.space_group_name_H-M   'P 1'
#
loop_
_entity.id
_entity.type
_entity.pdbx_description
1 polymer ?
#
loop_
_entity_poly.entity_id
_entity_poly.type
_entity_poly.pdbx_seq_one_letter_code
_entity_poly.pdbx_strand_id
1 'polypeptide(L)'
;MGLPILAANHQPTMPAWIDHLLSLLALPQFGLSTVFVVSFISATLVPLGSEPVVFGLVKLNPELFWPAIFTATVGNTLGGAVSWGMGLASHRVVDKYRHSTSHLKALDWLEKIGPKACLLSWLPIVGDPLCAVAGWLKLSFWPCVFYMAIGKFFRYVLMTAALMGLFDVFWPGWTF
;
A
#
# COMPACT_ATOMS: atom_id res chain seq x y z
N MET A 1 10.07 11.28 59.99
CA MET A 1 9.39 12.28 59.17
C MET A 1 9.80 12.03 57.72
N GLY A 2 9.10 11.11 57.08
CA GLY A 2 9.42 10.65 55.69
C GLY A 2 8.34 11.16 54.76
N LEU A 3 8.73 12.03 53.83
CA LEU A 3 7.86 12.52 52.76
C LEU A 3 7.66 11.41 51.68
N PRO A 4 6.45 11.06 51.29
CA PRO A 4 6.25 10.19 50.14
C PRO A 4 6.49 11.00 48.87
N ILE A 5 7.52 10.59 48.10
CA ILE A 5 7.74 11.08 46.76
C ILE A 5 6.61 10.51 45.89
N LEU A 6 5.60 11.31 45.63
CA LEU A 6 4.58 11.08 44.62
C LEU A 6 5.30 11.24 43.27
N ALA A 7 5.83 10.11 42.74
CA ALA A 7 6.17 10.01 41.34
C ALA A 7 4.87 10.12 40.54
N ALA A 8 4.52 11.33 40.13
CA ALA A 8 3.47 11.57 39.16
C ALA A 8 3.93 10.92 37.87
N ASN A 9 3.39 9.73 37.59
CA ASN A 9 3.54 9.03 36.34
C ASN A 9 2.82 9.87 35.27
N HIS A 10 3.54 10.81 34.67
CA HIS A 10 3.06 11.64 33.59
C HIS A 10 3.09 10.79 32.31
N GLN A 11 2.18 9.84 32.21
CA GLN A 11 1.86 9.21 30.94
C GLN A 11 1.22 10.31 30.08
N PRO A 12 1.74 10.66 28.91
CA PRO A 12 1.08 11.57 28.01
C PRO A 12 -0.28 10.92 27.65
N THR A 13 -1.35 11.46 28.21
CA THR A 13 -2.72 11.02 27.86
C THR A 13 -2.95 11.37 26.40
N MET A 14 -2.94 10.34 25.54
CA MET A 14 -3.31 10.53 24.16
C MET A 14 -4.73 11.08 24.09
N PRO A 15 -5.05 11.95 23.12
CA PRO A 15 -6.41 12.44 22.95
C PRO A 15 -7.39 11.26 22.81
N ALA A 16 -8.53 11.33 23.48
CA ALA A 16 -9.51 10.24 23.54
C ALA A 16 -9.95 9.71 22.15
N TRP A 17 -9.93 10.56 21.13
CA TRP A 17 -10.23 10.16 19.75
C TRP A 17 -9.14 9.24 19.15
N ILE A 18 -7.87 9.41 19.56
CA ILE A 18 -6.76 8.52 19.13
C ILE A 18 -6.93 7.15 19.78
N ASP A 19 -7.22 7.09 21.08
CA ASP A 19 -7.49 5.84 21.79
C ASP A 19 -8.69 5.10 21.19
N HIS A 20 -9.72 5.83 20.81
CA HIS A 20 -10.90 5.25 20.16
C HIS A 20 -10.57 4.71 18.76
N LEU A 21 -9.80 5.43 17.96
CA LEU A 21 -9.32 4.96 16.66
C LEU A 21 -8.42 3.73 16.79
N LEU A 22 -7.49 3.73 17.76
CA LEU A 22 -6.62 2.58 18.01
C LEU A 22 -7.41 1.36 18.47
N SER A 23 -8.42 1.55 19.33
CA SER A 23 -9.29 0.45 19.77
C SER A 23 -10.15 -0.11 18.63
N LEU A 24 -10.62 0.72 17.70
CA LEU A 24 -11.33 0.26 16.50
C LEU A 24 -10.40 -0.51 15.55
N LEU A 25 -9.18 -0.02 15.35
CA LEU A 25 -8.17 -0.70 14.52
C LEU A 25 -7.69 -2.01 15.14
N ALA A 26 -7.69 -2.12 16.48
CA ALA A 26 -7.33 -3.34 17.19
C ALA A 26 -8.37 -4.45 17.03
N LEU A 27 -9.63 -4.13 16.67
CA LEU A 27 -10.64 -5.13 16.37
C LEU A 27 -10.36 -5.77 14.99
N PRO A 28 -10.13 -7.11 14.90
CA PRO A 28 -9.71 -7.77 13.66
C PRO A 28 -10.60 -7.44 12.45
N GLN A 29 -11.91 -7.35 12.66
CA GLN A 29 -12.89 -7.08 11.60
C GLN A 29 -12.76 -5.66 11.03
N PHE A 30 -12.59 -4.65 11.89
CA PHE A 30 -12.43 -3.25 11.46
C PHE A 30 -11.00 -3.00 10.94
N GLY A 31 -10.00 -3.63 11.55
CA GLY A 31 -8.61 -3.52 11.11
C GLY A 31 -8.40 -3.98 9.67
N LEU A 32 -8.91 -5.16 9.32
CA LEU A 32 -8.81 -5.70 7.96
C LEU A 32 -9.60 -4.87 6.94
N SER A 33 -10.81 -4.41 7.31
CA SER A 33 -11.60 -3.52 6.45
C SER A 33 -10.89 -2.20 6.19
N THR A 34 -10.27 -1.62 7.21
CA THR A 34 -9.47 -0.39 7.08
C THR A 34 -8.26 -0.62 6.19
N VAL A 35 -7.52 -1.72 6.37
CA VAL A 35 -6.40 -2.10 5.51
C VAL A 35 -6.85 -2.21 4.05
N PHE A 36 -7.99 -2.87 3.79
CA PHE A 36 -8.53 -2.99 2.44
C PHE A 36 -8.81 -1.62 1.80
N VAL A 37 -9.60 -0.78 2.49
CA VAL A 37 -10.02 0.53 1.99
C VAL A 37 -8.81 1.45 1.76
N VAL A 38 -7.90 1.51 2.75
CA VAL A 38 -6.69 2.35 2.63
C VAL A 38 -5.79 1.85 1.50
N SER A 39 -5.60 0.54 1.37
CA SER A 39 -4.79 -0.03 0.28
C SER A 39 -5.41 0.21 -1.10
N PHE A 40 -6.73 0.14 -1.20
CA PHE A 40 -7.46 0.45 -2.44
C PHE A 40 -7.32 1.93 -2.84
N ILE A 41 -7.58 2.85 -1.90
CA ILE A 41 -7.49 4.30 -2.14
C ILE A 41 -6.05 4.72 -2.45
N SER A 42 -5.08 4.18 -1.70
CA SER A 42 -3.65 4.43 -1.91
C SER A 42 -3.20 4.09 -3.33
N ALA A 43 -3.70 2.99 -3.89
CA ALA A 43 -3.35 2.58 -5.24
C ALA A 43 -4.05 3.37 -6.36
N THR A 44 -5.15 4.09 -6.04
CA THR A 44 -5.91 4.85 -7.05
C THR A 44 -5.58 6.33 -7.09
N LEU A 45 -5.46 6.97 -5.93
CA LEU A 45 -5.48 8.43 -5.85
C LEU A 45 -4.19 9.04 -5.28
N VAL A 46 -3.49 8.33 -4.42
CA VAL A 46 -2.37 8.89 -3.67
C VAL A 46 -1.22 7.88 -3.61
N PRO A 47 -0.03 8.21 -4.10
CA PRO A 47 1.14 7.34 -4.02
C PRO A 47 1.73 7.30 -2.59
N LEU A 48 0.87 7.44 -1.59
CA LEU A 48 1.22 7.23 -0.19
C LEU A 48 1.03 5.75 0.11
N GLY A 49 2.10 5.09 0.52
CA GLY A 49 2.06 3.67 0.83
C GLY A 49 1.04 3.35 1.92
N SER A 50 0.31 2.26 1.76
CA SER A 50 -0.56 1.68 2.80
C SER A 50 0.21 0.81 3.80
N GLU A 51 1.53 0.69 3.61
CA GLU A 51 2.41 -0.12 4.45
C GLU A 51 2.37 0.24 5.95
N PRO A 52 2.31 1.54 6.35
CA PRO A 52 2.21 1.89 7.75
C PRO A 52 0.93 1.37 8.42
N VAL A 53 -0.19 1.31 7.68
CA VAL A 53 -1.46 0.80 8.21
C VAL A 53 -1.41 -0.71 8.36
N VAL A 54 -0.85 -1.43 7.39
CA VAL A 54 -0.61 -2.88 7.48
C VAL A 54 0.31 -3.20 8.65
N PHE A 55 1.43 -2.48 8.77
CA PHE A 55 2.38 -2.63 9.87
C PHE A 55 1.71 -2.40 11.22
N GLY A 56 0.94 -1.30 11.37
CA GLY A 56 0.24 -0.96 12.61
C GLY A 56 -0.73 -2.07 13.04
N LEU A 57 -1.54 -2.60 12.09
CA LEU A 57 -2.45 -3.70 12.39
C LEU A 57 -1.70 -4.97 12.81
N VAL A 58 -0.65 -5.35 12.09
CA VAL A 58 0.15 -6.55 12.38
C VAL A 58 0.91 -6.41 13.69
N LYS A 59 1.38 -5.21 14.03
CA LYS A 59 2.06 -4.96 15.31
C LYS A 59 1.12 -5.10 16.50
N LEU A 60 -0.15 -4.67 16.36
CA LEU A 60 -1.18 -4.83 17.37
C LEU A 60 -1.73 -6.27 17.45
N ASN A 61 -1.75 -6.99 16.32
CA ASN A 61 -2.30 -8.34 16.21
C ASN A 61 -1.38 -9.20 15.31
N PRO A 62 -0.29 -9.77 15.85
CA PRO A 62 0.69 -10.53 15.07
C PRO A 62 0.10 -11.75 14.33
N GLU A 63 -0.98 -12.33 14.85
CA GLU A 63 -1.71 -13.43 14.23
C GLU A 63 -2.40 -13.02 12.92
N LEU A 64 -2.63 -11.71 12.71
CA LEU A 64 -3.23 -11.18 11.48
C LEU A 64 -2.22 -10.88 10.37
N PHE A 65 -0.96 -11.27 10.51
CA PHE A 65 0.08 -11.01 9.52
C PHE A 65 -0.36 -11.42 8.10
N TRP A 66 -0.71 -12.68 7.92
CA TRP A 66 -1.14 -13.18 6.60
C TRP A 66 -2.48 -12.61 6.14
N PRO A 67 -3.54 -12.58 6.97
CA PRO A 67 -4.80 -11.94 6.60
C PRO A 67 -4.64 -10.47 6.19
N ALA A 68 -3.81 -9.70 6.89
CA ALA A 68 -3.55 -8.30 6.58
C ALA A 68 -2.84 -8.14 5.23
N ILE A 69 -1.80 -8.95 4.96
CA ILE A 69 -1.07 -8.93 3.68
C ILE A 69 -1.99 -9.31 2.52
N PHE A 70 -2.79 -10.37 2.65
CA PHE A 70 -3.72 -10.75 1.59
C PHE A 70 -4.77 -9.68 1.33
N THR A 71 -5.36 -9.12 2.39
CA THR A 71 -6.36 -8.04 2.29
C THR A 71 -5.78 -6.80 1.64
N ALA A 72 -4.59 -6.38 2.06
CA ALA A 72 -3.87 -5.25 1.46
C ALA A 72 -3.54 -5.50 -0.02
N THR A 73 -3.06 -6.70 -0.35
CA THR A 73 -2.75 -7.08 -1.73
C THR A 73 -3.99 -7.02 -2.62
N VAL A 74 -5.13 -7.55 -2.16
CA VAL A 74 -6.39 -7.52 -2.92
C VAL A 74 -6.86 -6.08 -3.10
N GLY A 75 -6.94 -5.30 -2.02
CA GLY A 75 -7.35 -3.89 -2.08
C GLY A 75 -6.49 -3.07 -3.03
N ASN A 76 -5.17 -3.17 -2.89
CA ASN A 76 -4.21 -2.44 -3.70
C ASN A 76 -4.18 -2.92 -5.16
N THR A 77 -4.42 -4.21 -5.44
CA THR A 77 -4.52 -4.74 -6.81
C THR A 77 -5.79 -4.24 -7.49
N LEU A 78 -6.91 -4.20 -6.78
CA LEU A 78 -8.16 -3.62 -7.30
C LEU A 78 -7.99 -2.12 -7.59
N GLY A 79 -7.32 -1.37 -6.70
CA GLY A 79 -6.96 0.03 -6.96
C GLY A 79 -6.09 0.19 -8.20
N GLY A 80 -5.08 -0.68 -8.38
CA GLY A 80 -4.25 -0.73 -9.59
C GLY A 80 -5.04 -1.08 -10.85
N ALA A 81 -6.04 -1.94 -10.76
CA ALA A 81 -6.94 -2.26 -11.87
C ALA A 81 -7.81 -1.05 -12.27
N VAL A 82 -8.27 -0.26 -11.30
CA VAL A 82 -8.97 1.02 -11.56
C VAL A 82 -8.01 2.00 -12.23
N SER A 83 -6.78 2.13 -11.75
CA SER A 83 -5.74 3.00 -12.34
C SER A 83 -5.42 2.57 -13.78
N TRP A 84 -5.37 1.26 -14.06
CA TRP A 84 -5.25 0.73 -15.43
C TRP A 84 -6.42 1.18 -16.30
N GLY A 85 -7.66 1.06 -15.81
CA GLY A 85 -8.86 1.51 -16.51
C GLY A 85 -8.85 3.02 -16.80
N MET A 86 -8.41 3.84 -15.85
CA MET A 86 -8.23 5.29 -16.02
C MET A 86 -7.15 5.59 -17.09
N GLY A 87 -6.04 4.85 -17.08
CA GLY A 87 -5.01 4.94 -18.10
C GLY A 87 -5.55 4.64 -19.50
N LEU A 88 -6.34 3.56 -19.63
CA LEU A 88 -7.01 3.21 -20.88
C LEU A 88 -8.00 4.28 -21.36
N ALA A 89 -8.77 4.87 -20.44
CA ALA A 89 -9.70 5.94 -20.74
C ALA A 89 -8.97 7.22 -21.20
N SER A 90 -7.85 7.57 -20.55
CA SER A 90 -7.04 8.74 -20.91
C SER A 90 -6.42 8.62 -22.30
N HIS A 91 -6.04 7.41 -22.74
CA HIS A 91 -5.55 7.17 -24.09
C HIS A 91 -6.54 7.68 -25.16
N ARG A 92 -7.84 7.38 -25.00
CA ARG A 92 -8.88 7.83 -25.95
C ARG A 92 -9.04 9.35 -26.03
N VAL A 93 -8.76 10.06 -24.95
CA VAL A 93 -8.86 11.53 -24.88
C VAL A 93 -7.60 12.17 -25.44
N VAL A 94 -6.43 11.67 -25.06
CA VAL A 94 -5.13 12.24 -25.44
C VAL A 94 -4.84 12.06 -26.93
N ASP A 95 -5.16 10.92 -27.52
CA ASP A 95 -4.99 10.69 -28.98
C ASP A 95 -5.72 11.74 -29.82
N LYS A 96 -6.86 12.26 -29.33
CA LYS A 96 -7.61 13.29 -30.01
C LYS A 96 -6.89 14.64 -30.08
N TYR A 97 -5.94 14.87 -29.15
CA TYR A 97 -5.23 16.15 -29.00
C TYR A 97 -3.72 16.07 -29.28
N ARG A 98 -3.19 14.89 -29.58
CA ARG A 98 -1.74 14.68 -29.66
C ARG A 98 -1.26 14.49 -31.09
N HIS A 99 -0.69 15.58 -31.65
CA HIS A 99 0.10 15.53 -32.88
C HIS A 99 1.62 15.39 -32.66
N SER A 100 2.10 15.24 -31.42
CA SER A 100 3.53 15.14 -31.13
C SER A 100 3.79 14.26 -29.93
N THR A 101 4.17 13.03 -30.17
CA THR A 101 4.71 12.13 -29.15
C THR A 101 6.22 12.11 -29.25
N SER A 102 6.87 12.72 -28.28
CA SER A 102 8.22 12.37 -27.92
C SER A 102 8.21 10.90 -27.44
N HIS A 103 8.76 9.99 -28.26
CA HIS A 103 8.95 8.58 -27.87
C HIS A 103 9.92 8.52 -26.68
N LEU A 104 9.37 8.41 -25.48
CA LEU A 104 10.18 8.14 -24.31
C LEU A 104 10.66 6.69 -24.38
N LYS A 105 11.97 6.47 -24.39
CA LYS A 105 12.59 5.12 -24.40
C LYS A 105 12.01 4.18 -23.35
N ALA A 106 11.50 4.73 -22.23
CA ALA A 106 10.81 3.99 -21.18
C ALA A 106 9.49 3.38 -21.65
N LEU A 107 8.72 4.06 -22.49
CA LEU A 107 7.45 3.55 -23.05
C LEU A 107 7.71 2.41 -24.03
N ASP A 108 8.70 2.57 -24.91
CA ASP A 108 9.11 1.52 -25.86
C ASP A 108 9.60 0.26 -25.13
N TRP A 109 10.28 0.44 -23.99
CA TRP A 109 10.72 -0.65 -23.14
C TRP A 109 9.53 -1.38 -22.46
N LEU A 110 8.55 -0.60 -21.96
CA LEU A 110 7.32 -1.14 -21.37
C LEU A 110 6.49 -1.92 -22.40
N GLU A 111 6.37 -1.43 -23.63
CA GLU A 111 5.68 -2.12 -24.71
C GLU A 111 6.37 -3.45 -25.07
N LYS A 112 7.71 -3.48 -25.10
CA LYS A 112 8.49 -4.70 -25.38
C LYS A 112 8.33 -5.76 -24.30
N ILE A 113 8.32 -5.38 -23.03
CA ILE A 113 8.13 -6.31 -21.90
C ILE A 113 6.67 -6.73 -21.78
N GLY A 114 5.75 -5.84 -22.19
CA GLY A 114 4.31 -6.07 -22.15
C GLY A 114 3.79 -6.19 -20.71
N PRO A 115 2.76 -7.03 -20.46
CA PRO A 115 2.11 -7.13 -19.16
C PRO A 115 3.04 -7.52 -18.00
N LYS A 116 4.18 -8.18 -18.30
CA LYS A 116 5.18 -8.53 -17.28
C LYS A 116 5.79 -7.30 -16.60
N ALA A 117 5.77 -6.15 -17.27
CA ALA A 117 6.21 -4.89 -16.66
C ALA A 117 5.42 -4.55 -15.39
N CYS A 118 4.15 -4.99 -15.29
CA CYS A 118 3.32 -4.80 -14.10
C CYS A 118 3.85 -5.52 -12.86
N LEU A 119 4.79 -6.47 -12.99
CA LEU A 119 5.50 -7.04 -11.86
C LEU A 119 6.29 -5.96 -11.09
N LEU A 120 6.79 -4.92 -11.78
CA LEU A 120 7.47 -3.78 -11.18
C LEU A 120 6.55 -2.93 -10.27
N SER A 121 5.27 -3.28 -10.18
CA SER A 121 4.34 -2.68 -9.21
C SER A 121 4.74 -2.93 -7.74
N TRP A 122 5.73 -3.80 -7.48
CA TRP A 122 6.33 -3.94 -6.17
C TRP A 122 7.16 -2.71 -5.74
N LEU A 123 7.64 -1.90 -6.70
CA LEU A 123 8.41 -0.71 -6.39
C LEU A 123 7.52 0.36 -5.72
N PRO A 124 7.93 0.90 -4.57
CA PRO A 124 7.21 2.00 -3.95
C PRO A 124 7.25 3.23 -4.87
N ILE A 125 6.17 4.04 -4.87
CA ILE A 125 6.01 5.28 -5.65
C ILE A 125 5.82 5.05 -7.16
N VAL A 126 6.66 4.23 -7.80
CA VAL A 126 6.64 4.00 -9.26
C VAL A 126 5.60 2.94 -9.65
N GLY A 127 5.33 1.99 -8.76
CA GLY A 127 4.49 0.82 -9.06
C GLY A 127 3.05 1.17 -9.42
N ASP A 128 2.43 2.09 -8.70
CA ASP A 128 1.04 2.46 -8.91
C ASP A 128 0.84 3.32 -10.19
N PRO A 129 1.65 4.35 -10.48
CA PRO A 129 1.63 5.01 -11.80
C PRO A 129 1.86 4.07 -12.97
N LEU A 130 2.68 3.04 -12.79
CA LEU A 130 2.94 2.04 -13.83
C LEU A 130 1.69 1.29 -14.25
N CYS A 131 0.75 1.05 -13.31
CA CYS A 131 -0.54 0.44 -13.62
C CYS A 131 -1.37 1.31 -14.59
N ALA A 132 -1.39 2.63 -14.38
CA ALA A 132 -2.06 3.56 -15.29
C ALA A 132 -1.37 3.61 -16.67
N VAL A 133 -0.04 3.60 -16.70
CA VAL A 133 0.73 3.57 -17.95
C VAL A 133 0.46 2.27 -18.73
N ALA A 134 0.37 1.11 -18.03
CA ALA A 134 0.03 -0.16 -18.67
C ALA A 134 -1.36 -0.13 -19.33
N GLY A 135 -2.33 0.53 -18.69
CA GLY A 135 -3.65 0.78 -19.27
C GLY A 135 -3.59 1.73 -20.47
N TRP A 136 -2.82 2.80 -20.37
CA TRP A 136 -2.61 3.75 -21.46
C TRP A 136 -1.96 3.09 -22.69
N LEU A 137 -1.01 2.18 -22.50
CA LEU A 137 -0.40 1.35 -23.55
C LEU A 137 -1.31 0.23 -24.05
N LYS A 138 -2.55 0.11 -23.54
CA LYS A 138 -3.52 -0.93 -23.91
C LYS A 138 -3.01 -2.37 -23.70
N LEU A 139 -2.14 -2.57 -22.71
CA LEU A 139 -1.67 -3.92 -22.38
C LEU A 139 -2.84 -4.78 -21.89
N SER A 140 -2.78 -6.09 -22.13
CA SER A 140 -3.84 -7.03 -21.77
C SER A 140 -4.17 -6.98 -20.28
N PHE A 141 -5.44 -6.73 -19.93
CA PHE A 141 -5.90 -6.48 -18.55
C PHE A 141 -5.58 -7.63 -17.59
N TRP A 142 -6.01 -8.85 -17.91
CA TRP A 142 -5.85 -9.99 -17.00
C TRP A 142 -4.40 -10.35 -16.67
N PRO A 143 -3.48 -10.43 -17.65
CA PRO A 143 -2.07 -10.61 -17.34
C PRO A 143 -1.50 -9.46 -16.50
N CYS A 144 -1.88 -8.20 -16.77
CA CYS A 144 -1.44 -7.06 -15.96
C CYS A 144 -1.88 -7.22 -14.51
N VAL A 145 -3.17 -7.52 -14.26
CA VAL A 145 -3.71 -7.72 -12.91
C VAL A 145 -2.99 -8.86 -12.18
N PHE A 146 -2.70 -9.96 -12.88
CA PHE A 146 -1.97 -11.09 -12.31
C PHE A 146 -0.55 -10.70 -11.86
N TYR A 147 0.22 -10.03 -12.73
CA TYR A 147 1.57 -9.58 -12.39
C TYR A 147 1.57 -8.47 -11.33
N MET A 148 0.57 -7.57 -11.34
CA MET A 148 0.36 -6.58 -10.27
C MET A 148 0.14 -7.27 -8.92
N ALA A 149 -0.74 -8.28 -8.86
CA ALA A 149 -1.04 -9.00 -7.62
C ALA A 149 0.22 -9.63 -7.03
N ILE A 150 1.03 -10.30 -7.87
CA ILE A 150 2.31 -10.89 -7.45
C ILE A 150 3.26 -9.80 -6.93
N GLY A 151 3.47 -8.73 -7.69
CA GLY A 151 4.38 -7.66 -7.31
C GLY A 151 3.96 -7.00 -5.99
N LYS A 152 2.68 -6.68 -5.84
CA LYS A 152 2.13 -6.06 -4.62
C LYS A 152 2.18 -7.00 -3.42
N PHE A 153 1.92 -8.28 -3.60
CA PHE A 153 2.07 -9.28 -2.55
C PHE A 153 3.50 -9.31 -2.00
N PHE A 154 4.51 -9.43 -2.88
CA PHE A 154 5.91 -9.39 -2.46
C PHE A 154 6.27 -8.08 -1.77
N ARG A 155 5.77 -6.94 -2.25
CA ARG A 155 5.96 -5.63 -1.62
C ARG A 155 5.47 -5.64 -0.18
N TYR A 156 4.23 -6.07 0.07
CA TYR A 156 3.68 -6.09 1.42
C TYR A 156 4.43 -7.06 2.34
N VAL A 157 4.78 -8.25 1.88
CA VAL A 157 5.58 -9.20 2.67
C VAL A 157 6.93 -8.58 3.05
N LEU A 158 7.69 -8.07 2.07
CA LEU A 158 9.01 -7.53 2.29
C LEU A 158 8.99 -6.27 3.16
N MET A 159 8.08 -5.32 2.88
CA MET A 159 8.01 -4.07 3.62
C MET A 159 7.52 -4.28 5.05
N THR A 160 6.48 -5.11 5.26
CA THR A 160 6.00 -5.40 6.61
C THR A 160 7.04 -6.16 7.43
N ALA A 161 7.70 -7.18 6.84
CA ALA A 161 8.77 -7.91 7.51
C ALA A 161 9.98 -7.01 7.85
N ALA A 162 10.37 -6.13 6.90
CA ALA A 162 11.46 -5.17 7.14
C ALA A 162 11.11 -4.16 8.24
N LEU A 163 9.89 -3.62 8.25
CA LEU A 163 9.44 -2.69 9.27
C LEU A 163 9.36 -3.36 10.65
N MET A 164 8.91 -4.61 10.73
CA MET A 164 8.92 -5.38 11.99
C MET A 164 10.34 -5.62 12.47
N GLY A 165 11.24 -6.09 11.61
CA GLY A 165 12.63 -6.31 11.97
C GLY A 165 13.37 -5.04 12.39
N LEU A 166 13.17 -3.93 11.68
CA LEU A 166 13.72 -2.64 12.06
C LEU A 166 13.17 -2.15 13.41
N PHE A 167 11.86 -2.30 13.62
CA PHE A 167 11.24 -1.89 14.87
C PHE A 167 11.82 -2.65 16.06
N ASP A 168 11.98 -3.98 15.95
CA ASP A 168 12.53 -4.81 17.03
C ASP A 168 14.02 -4.52 17.31
N VAL A 169 14.78 -4.05 16.31
CA VAL A 169 16.18 -3.63 16.48
C VAL A 169 16.27 -2.27 17.16
N PHE A 170 15.44 -1.29 16.77
CA PHE A 170 15.52 0.07 17.32
C PHE A 170 14.75 0.25 18.64
N TRP A 171 13.73 -0.58 18.90
CA TRP A 171 12.91 -0.54 20.13
C TRP A 171 12.75 -1.93 20.75
N PRO A 172 13.84 -2.57 21.21
CA PRO A 172 13.76 -3.87 21.88
C PRO A 172 12.98 -3.71 23.20
N GLY A 173 11.88 -4.45 23.33
CA GLY A 173 11.08 -4.49 24.56
C GLY A 173 9.78 -3.67 24.55
N TRP A 174 9.41 -3.03 23.45
CA TRP A 174 8.07 -2.46 23.26
C TRP A 174 7.09 -3.58 22.83
N THR A 175 6.54 -4.26 23.82
CA THR A 175 5.34 -5.11 23.65
C THR A 175 4.13 -4.30 24.10
N PHE A 176 3.15 -4.17 23.21
CA PHE A 176 1.83 -3.61 23.57
C PHE A 176 1.00 -4.64 24.33
#